data_dc278a22b92fc2d42197e09756be9cdb
#
_entry.id   dc278a22b92fc2d42197e09756be9cdb
#
_cell.length_a   1.000
_cell.length_b   1.000
_cell.length_c   1.000
_cell.angle_alpha   90.00
_cell.angle_beta   90.00
_cell.angle_gamma   90.00
#
_symmetry.space_group_name_H-M   'P 1'
#
loop_
_entity.id
_entity.type
_entity.pdbx_description
1 polymer ?
#
loop_
_entity_poly.entity_id
_entity_poly.type
_entity_poly.pdbx_seq_one_letter_code
_entity_poly.pdbx_strand_id
1 'polypeptide(L)'
;MEGTTLVVIEHDRGALAEASLEALAAARGLGTRVEAVTVGADADGLSDSLAAHGVSVHHRAHHEMLSDYAPEAWGEVVAGLVRSISPRVVLACGTDRGNEVLAQAAARLDLPFAANCTDLSPGDALSMTRLRWGGSLLEDATLSAPVWIVSVAHHLFEPSEAPTECSTVDVEAELDPALARSRVIARVEREAGVTLSSAPVVVGGGRGVGSPEGFAPLADLAAELGGVVGCSRAVTNNGWRSHTDQVGQTGTRIAPDVYIACGISGAIQHWVGAMASKNIIAINTDPQANMVTKAGHAVIGDLHKVIPAITEEIRRRRAS
;
A
#
# COMPACT_ATOMS: atom_id res chain seq x y z
N MET A 1 7.73 11.44 -23.26
CA MET A 1 6.99 10.37 -23.98
C MET A 1 5.66 10.94 -24.46
N GLU A 2 5.25 10.71 -25.68
CA GLU A 2 3.91 11.08 -26.14
C GLU A 2 2.87 10.06 -25.68
N GLY A 3 1.64 10.52 -25.39
CA GLY A 3 0.53 9.67 -24.97
C GLY A 3 0.00 10.00 -23.59
N THR A 4 -0.88 9.14 -23.11
CA THR A 4 -1.59 9.29 -21.83
C THR A 4 -1.20 8.16 -20.88
N THR A 5 -1.02 8.47 -19.60
CA THR A 5 -1.03 7.49 -18.52
C THR A 5 -2.38 7.53 -17.82
N LEU A 6 -3.10 6.42 -17.85
CA LEU A 6 -4.35 6.22 -17.11
C LEU A 6 -4.01 5.62 -15.73
N VAL A 7 -4.31 6.35 -14.67
CA VAL A 7 -4.09 5.88 -13.29
C VAL A 7 -5.42 5.37 -12.71
N VAL A 8 -5.42 4.13 -12.26
CA VAL A 8 -6.56 3.53 -11.56
C VAL A 8 -6.49 3.95 -10.09
N ILE A 9 -7.49 4.69 -9.65
CA ILE A 9 -7.54 5.29 -8.32
C ILE A 9 -8.25 4.35 -7.34
N GLU A 10 -7.60 4.08 -6.23
CA GLU A 10 -8.22 3.42 -5.08
C GLU A 10 -8.84 4.46 -4.15
N HIS A 11 -10.02 4.15 -3.67
CA HIS A 11 -10.73 4.93 -2.66
C HIS A 11 -11.53 4.01 -1.74
N ASP A 12 -11.88 4.50 -0.59
CA ASP A 12 -12.87 3.88 0.27
C ASP A 12 -14.01 4.86 0.52
N ARG A 13 -15.14 4.64 -0.16
CA ARG A 13 -16.37 5.47 -0.05
C ARG A 13 -16.08 6.97 -0.18
N GLY A 14 -15.37 7.35 -1.23
CA GLY A 14 -15.03 8.74 -1.52
C GLY A 14 -13.82 9.28 -0.74
N ALA A 15 -13.19 8.50 0.12
CA ALA A 15 -11.92 8.85 0.73
C ALA A 15 -10.77 8.34 -0.16
N LEU A 16 -9.95 9.24 -0.69
CA LEU A 16 -8.82 8.92 -1.56
C LEU A 16 -7.75 8.14 -0.77
N ALA A 17 -7.33 6.98 -1.29
CA ALA A 17 -6.27 6.20 -0.69
C ALA A 17 -4.90 6.84 -0.94
N GLU A 18 -4.03 6.90 0.08
CA GLU A 18 -2.67 7.41 -0.03
C GLU A 18 -1.86 6.69 -1.12
N ALA A 19 -2.05 5.38 -1.27
CA ALA A 19 -1.46 4.57 -2.33
C ALA A 19 -1.76 5.11 -3.74
N SER A 20 -2.92 5.73 -3.96
CA SER A 20 -3.25 6.38 -5.24
C SER A 20 -2.42 7.64 -5.49
N LEU A 21 -2.06 8.37 -4.45
CA LEU A 21 -1.18 9.54 -4.56
C LEU A 21 0.24 9.12 -4.96
N GLU A 22 0.73 8.00 -4.44
CA GLU A 22 2.01 7.40 -4.87
C GLU A 22 1.97 7.01 -6.36
N ALA A 23 0.87 6.38 -6.79
CA ALA A 23 0.68 6.03 -8.20
C ALA A 23 0.64 7.26 -9.12
N LEU A 24 0.00 8.36 -8.68
CA LEU A 24 0.00 9.63 -9.42
C LEU A 24 1.40 10.26 -9.47
N ALA A 25 2.18 10.21 -8.39
CA ALA A 25 3.55 10.68 -8.37
C ALA A 25 4.42 9.91 -9.39
N ALA A 26 4.30 8.58 -9.41
CA ALA A 26 4.99 7.72 -10.39
C ALA A 26 4.56 8.02 -11.83
N ALA A 27 3.25 8.20 -12.08
CA ALA A 27 2.70 8.51 -13.40
C ALA A 27 3.25 9.81 -13.98
N ARG A 28 3.37 10.86 -13.16
CA ARG A 28 3.99 12.14 -13.57
C ARG A 28 5.45 11.98 -13.98
N GLY A 29 6.18 11.08 -13.29
CA GLY A 29 7.58 10.77 -13.62
C GLY A 29 7.77 10.21 -15.02
N LEU A 30 6.72 9.63 -15.65
CA LEU A 30 6.77 9.13 -17.01
C LEU A 30 6.72 10.23 -18.09
N GLY A 31 6.40 11.47 -17.74
CA GLY A 31 6.38 12.61 -18.67
C GLY A 31 5.25 12.54 -19.70
N THR A 32 4.16 11.84 -19.38
CA THR A 32 2.92 11.79 -20.19
C THR A 32 1.84 12.65 -19.57
N ARG A 33 0.75 12.89 -20.30
CA ARG A 33 -0.48 13.45 -19.73
C ARG A 33 -1.06 12.42 -18.76
N VAL A 34 -1.41 12.85 -17.55
CA VAL A 34 -1.99 11.98 -16.53
C VAL A 34 -3.50 12.13 -16.52
N GLU A 35 -4.19 11.01 -16.69
CA GLU A 35 -5.63 10.88 -16.53
C GLU A 35 -5.91 9.84 -15.43
N ALA A 36 -7.02 9.98 -14.73
CA ALA A 36 -7.39 9.07 -13.65
C ALA A 36 -8.76 8.45 -13.90
N VAL A 37 -8.94 7.22 -13.44
CA VAL A 37 -10.26 6.58 -13.37
C VAL A 37 -10.61 6.25 -11.94
N THR A 38 -11.80 6.64 -11.51
CA THR A 38 -12.46 6.16 -10.29
C THR A 38 -13.66 5.29 -10.66
N VAL A 39 -13.96 4.34 -9.80
CA VAL A 39 -15.03 3.37 -10.01
C VAL A 39 -16.03 3.45 -8.86
N GLY A 40 -17.30 3.75 -9.21
CA GLY A 40 -18.39 3.94 -8.26
C GLY A 40 -18.65 5.41 -7.92
N ALA A 41 -19.92 5.76 -7.75
CA ALA A 41 -20.38 7.14 -7.57
C ALA A 41 -19.85 7.82 -6.30
N ASP A 42 -19.46 7.06 -5.27
CA ASP A 42 -18.89 7.60 -4.04
C ASP A 42 -17.59 8.40 -4.29
N ALA A 43 -16.90 8.14 -5.40
CA ALA A 43 -15.65 8.78 -5.76
C ALA A 43 -15.77 10.04 -6.63
N ASP A 44 -16.98 10.45 -7.01
CA ASP A 44 -17.21 11.60 -7.90
C ASP A 44 -16.67 12.91 -7.34
N GLY A 45 -16.67 13.06 -6.02
CA GLY A 45 -16.15 14.24 -5.34
C GLY A 45 -14.62 14.36 -5.30
N LEU A 46 -13.86 13.42 -5.87
CA LEU A 46 -12.39 13.40 -5.79
C LEU A 46 -11.69 14.30 -6.81
N SER A 47 -12.41 14.92 -7.75
CA SER A 47 -11.82 15.70 -8.86
C SER A 47 -10.84 16.77 -8.40
N ASP A 48 -11.15 17.54 -7.37
CA ASP A 48 -10.26 18.59 -6.84
C ASP A 48 -8.99 18.01 -6.24
N SER A 49 -9.10 16.91 -5.49
CA SER A 49 -7.95 16.21 -4.93
C SER A 49 -7.05 15.61 -6.02
N LEU A 50 -7.64 15.07 -7.08
CA LEU A 50 -6.92 14.55 -8.23
C LEU A 50 -6.24 15.66 -9.04
N ALA A 51 -6.93 16.78 -9.23
CA ALA A 51 -6.39 17.98 -9.86
C ALA A 51 -5.16 18.52 -9.13
N ALA A 52 -5.20 18.55 -7.79
CA ALA A 52 -4.07 18.98 -6.96
C ALA A 52 -2.81 18.11 -7.17
N HIS A 53 -2.98 16.87 -7.66
CA HIS A 53 -1.89 15.91 -7.89
C HIS A 53 -1.57 15.67 -9.37
N GLY A 54 -2.01 16.55 -10.27
CA GLY A 54 -1.58 16.57 -11.67
C GLY A 54 -2.46 15.77 -12.63
N VAL A 55 -3.68 15.42 -12.24
CA VAL A 55 -4.65 14.75 -13.11
C VAL A 55 -5.35 15.78 -13.98
N SER A 56 -5.30 15.61 -15.29
CA SER A 56 -5.93 16.51 -16.27
C SER A 56 -7.33 16.08 -16.72
N VAL A 57 -7.65 14.79 -16.58
CA VAL A 57 -8.99 14.24 -16.84
C VAL A 57 -9.32 13.20 -15.77
N HIS A 58 -10.48 13.35 -15.16
CA HIS A 58 -11.05 12.40 -14.22
C HIS A 58 -12.21 11.64 -14.88
N HIS A 59 -11.99 10.37 -15.23
CA HIS A 59 -13.00 9.46 -15.72
C HIS A 59 -13.75 8.87 -14.52
N ARG A 60 -15.06 9.12 -14.42
CA ARG A 60 -15.93 8.65 -13.34
C ARG A 60 -16.78 7.50 -13.87
N ALA A 61 -16.47 6.27 -13.48
CA ALA A 61 -17.16 5.10 -13.98
C ALA A 61 -18.35 4.72 -13.09
N HIS A 62 -19.52 4.64 -13.71
CA HIS A 62 -20.79 4.36 -13.05
C HIS A 62 -21.44 3.08 -13.56
N HIS A 63 -22.00 2.31 -12.66
CA HIS A 63 -22.91 1.19 -12.90
C HIS A 63 -23.42 0.68 -11.54
N GLU A 64 -24.59 0.06 -11.47
CA GLU A 64 -25.15 -0.49 -10.23
C GLU A 64 -24.25 -1.55 -9.56
N MET A 65 -23.52 -2.33 -10.35
CA MET A 65 -22.55 -3.34 -9.86
C MET A 65 -21.29 -2.75 -9.27
N LEU A 66 -21.09 -1.43 -9.36
CA LEU A 66 -19.88 -0.72 -8.93
C LEU A 66 -20.06 -0.01 -7.58
N SER A 67 -21.17 -0.25 -6.87
CA SER A 67 -21.44 0.32 -5.55
C SER A 67 -20.46 -0.15 -4.48
N ASP A 68 -19.79 -1.25 -4.71
CA ASP A 68 -18.77 -1.84 -3.86
C ASP A 68 -17.61 -2.38 -4.70
N TYR A 69 -16.51 -2.74 -4.02
CA TYR A 69 -15.38 -3.37 -4.69
C TYR A 69 -15.78 -4.72 -5.29
N ALA A 70 -15.59 -4.84 -6.60
CA ALA A 70 -15.84 -6.04 -7.39
C ALA A 70 -14.75 -6.16 -8.46
N PRO A 71 -13.66 -6.88 -8.21
CA PRO A 71 -12.44 -6.84 -9.03
C PRO A 71 -12.67 -7.19 -10.50
N GLU A 72 -13.58 -8.12 -10.78
CA GLU A 72 -13.91 -8.50 -12.15
C GLU A 72 -14.60 -7.36 -12.92
N ALA A 73 -15.55 -6.68 -12.25
CA ALA A 73 -16.27 -5.55 -12.85
C ALA A 73 -15.35 -4.32 -12.97
N TRP A 74 -14.54 -4.03 -11.95
CA TRP A 74 -13.56 -2.95 -12.00
C TRP A 74 -12.52 -3.18 -13.11
N GLY A 75 -12.05 -4.41 -13.26
CA GLY A 75 -11.13 -4.78 -14.34
C GLY A 75 -11.75 -4.61 -15.74
N GLU A 76 -13.06 -4.88 -15.92
CA GLU A 76 -13.75 -4.62 -17.20
C GLU A 76 -13.90 -3.12 -17.47
N VAL A 77 -14.21 -2.31 -16.45
CA VAL A 77 -14.23 -0.83 -16.58
C VAL A 77 -12.88 -0.32 -17.10
N VAL A 78 -11.79 -0.74 -16.48
CA VAL A 78 -10.43 -0.33 -16.89
C VAL A 78 -10.14 -0.82 -18.31
N ALA A 79 -10.49 -2.07 -18.65
CA ALA A 79 -10.30 -2.60 -20.01
C ALA A 79 -11.13 -1.84 -21.06
N GLY A 80 -12.36 -1.48 -20.74
CA GLY A 80 -13.24 -0.66 -21.58
C GLY A 80 -12.64 0.72 -21.86
N LEU A 81 -12.13 1.39 -20.83
CA LEU A 81 -11.43 2.66 -20.98
C LEU A 81 -10.16 2.53 -21.84
N VAL A 82 -9.37 1.50 -21.64
CA VAL A 82 -8.18 1.26 -22.46
C VAL A 82 -8.54 1.13 -23.94
N ARG A 83 -9.62 0.42 -24.27
CA ARG A 83 -10.10 0.30 -25.66
C ARG A 83 -10.56 1.64 -26.23
N SER A 84 -11.18 2.49 -25.39
CA SER A 84 -11.75 3.78 -25.78
C SER A 84 -10.69 4.86 -25.99
N ILE A 85 -9.79 5.06 -25.00
CA ILE A 85 -8.84 6.18 -25.00
C ILE A 85 -7.44 5.80 -25.45
N SER A 86 -7.14 4.49 -25.60
CA SER A 86 -5.85 3.97 -26.03
C SER A 86 -4.65 4.59 -25.29
N PRO A 87 -4.59 4.51 -23.94
CA PRO A 87 -3.52 5.10 -23.19
C PRO A 87 -2.20 4.37 -23.49
N ARG A 88 -1.07 5.06 -23.35
CA ARG A 88 0.24 4.40 -23.48
C ARG A 88 0.56 3.54 -22.26
N VAL A 89 0.13 3.99 -21.07
CA VAL A 89 0.36 3.31 -19.80
C VAL A 89 -0.95 3.25 -19.01
N VAL A 90 -1.19 2.10 -18.37
CA VAL A 90 -2.19 1.93 -17.31
C VAL A 90 -1.45 1.62 -16.02
N LEU A 91 -1.67 2.42 -15.00
CA LEU A 91 -0.89 2.37 -13.77
C LEU A 91 -1.80 2.37 -12.53
N ALA A 92 -1.42 1.59 -11.51
CA ALA A 92 -1.99 1.65 -10.17
C ALA A 92 -0.88 1.47 -9.12
N CYS A 93 -1.16 1.74 -7.85
CA CYS A 93 -0.29 1.28 -6.79
C CYS A 93 -0.39 -0.25 -6.63
N GLY A 94 0.70 -0.89 -6.25
CA GLY A 94 0.82 -2.34 -6.07
C GLY A 94 0.23 -2.83 -4.74
N THR A 95 -0.93 -2.32 -4.37
CA THR A 95 -1.78 -2.84 -3.30
C THR A 95 -2.43 -4.15 -3.75
N ASP A 96 -3.09 -4.85 -2.85
CA ASP A 96 -3.85 -6.05 -3.22
C ASP A 96 -4.94 -5.72 -4.24
N ARG A 97 -5.68 -4.61 -4.03
CA ARG A 97 -6.74 -4.16 -4.96
C ARG A 97 -6.17 -3.69 -6.30
N GLY A 98 -5.15 -2.84 -6.29
CA GLY A 98 -4.54 -2.32 -7.52
C GLY A 98 -3.97 -3.42 -8.39
N ASN A 99 -3.24 -4.37 -7.79
CA ASN A 99 -2.72 -5.54 -8.51
C ASN A 99 -3.84 -6.42 -9.07
N GLU A 100 -4.91 -6.66 -8.30
CA GLU A 100 -6.03 -7.50 -8.73
C GLU A 100 -6.79 -6.87 -9.90
N VAL A 101 -7.15 -5.59 -9.81
CA VAL A 101 -7.86 -4.87 -10.88
C VAL A 101 -7.04 -4.81 -12.15
N LEU A 102 -5.72 -4.49 -12.06
CA LEU A 102 -4.86 -4.47 -13.24
C LEU A 102 -4.66 -5.85 -13.86
N ALA A 103 -4.56 -6.92 -13.06
CA ALA A 103 -4.50 -8.28 -13.57
C ALA A 103 -5.78 -8.67 -14.31
N GLN A 104 -6.95 -8.28 -13.77
CA GLN A 104 -8.25 -8.49 -14.41
C GLN A 104 -8.35 -7.72 -15.74
N ALA A 105 -7.91 -6.47 -15.79
CA ALA A 105 -7.91 -5.66 -17.01
C ALA A 105 -6.94 -6.22 -18.06
N ALA A 106 -5.72 -6.59 -17.67
CA ALA A 106 -4.69 -7.15 -18.55
C ALA A 106 -5.17 -8.43 -19.21
N ALA A 107 -5.79 -9.34 -18.44
CA ALA A 107 -6.33 -10.59 -18.96
C ALA A 107 -7.44 -10.37 -20.02
N ARG A 108 -8.31 -9.35 -19.83
CA ARG A 108 -9.37 -9.00 -20.77
C ARG A 108 -8.88 -8.35 -22.06
N LEU A 109 -7.71 -7.74 -21.99
CA LEU A 109 -7.06 -7.07 -23.11
C LEU A 109 -6.05 -7.96 -23.83
N ASP A 110 -5.80 -9.18 -23.32
CA ASP A 110 -4.71 -10.06 -23.76
C ASP A 110 -3.36 -9.34 -23.78
N LEU A 111 -3.09 -8.56 -22.72
CA LEU A 111 -1.89 -7.77 -22.54
C LEU A 111 -1.08 -8.25 -21.33
N PRO A 112 0.26 -8.13 -21.37
CA PRO A 112 1.10 -8.45 -20.23
C PRO A 112 0.93 -7.42 -19.13
N PHE A 113 1.05 -7.90 -17.86
CA PHE A 113 1.03 -7.09 -16.65
C PHE A 113 2.35 -7.22 -15.88
N ALA A 114 2.97 -6.08 -15.58
CA ALA A 114 4.17 -6.03 -14.74
C ALA A 114 3.84 -5.43 -13.37
N ALA A 115 3.86 -6.29 -12.34
CA ALA A 115 3.48 -5.90 -10.98
C ALA A 115 4.66 -5.42 -10.14
N ASN A 116 4.38 -4.47 -9.23
CA ASN A 116 5.25 -4.00 -8.15
C ASN A 116 6.60 -3.44 -8.65
N CYS A 117 6.54 -2.55 -9.64
CA CYS A 117 7.71 -1.87 -10.18
C CYS A 117 8.25 -0.83 -9.18
N THR A 118 9.57 -0.82 -9.01
CA THR A 118 10.29 0.13 -8.16
C THR A 118 10.92 1.25 -8.96
N ASP A 119 11.14 1.01 -10.24
CA ASP A 119 11.63 1.96 -11.23
C ASP A 119 10.94 1.74 -12.56
N LEU A 120 10.71 2.80 -13.32
CA LEU A 120 10.08 2.79 -14.64
C LEU A 120 10.84 3.74 -15.56
N SER A 121 11.47 3.21 -16.60
CA SER A 121 12.23 3.98 -17.58
C SER A 121 11.64 3.79 -18.98
N PRO A 122 10.81 4.74 -19.47
CA PRO A 122 10.16 4.63 -20.76
C PRO A 122 11.14 4.83 -21.92
N GLY A 123 10.97 4.02 -22.99
CA GLY A 123 11.70 4.07 -24.24
C GLY A 123 10.86 3.46 -25.37
N ASP A 124 11.47 2.77 -26.32
CA ASP A 124 10.77 1.97 -27.33
C ASP A 124 9.99 0.83 -26.66
N ALA A 125 10.56 0.28 -25.59
CA ALA A 125 9.91 -0.58 -24.62
C ALA A 125 10.07 0.04 -23.22
N LEU A 126 9.24 -0.38 -22.27
CA LEU A 126 9.36 0.04 -20.88
C LEU A 126 10.39 -0.84 -20.17
N SER A 127 11.53 -0.26 -19.80
CA SER A 127 12.47 -0.90 -18.87
C SER A 127 12.04 -0.64 -17.43
N MET A 128 12.19 -1.64 -16.57
CA MET A 128 11.75 -1.55 -15.19
C MET A 128 12.56 -2.42 -14.25
N THR A 129 12.65 -2.03 -13.02
CA THR A 129 13.00 -2.91 -11.89
C THR A 129 11.76 -3.20 -11.08
N ARG A 130 11.53 -4.42 -10.65
CA ARG A 130 10.34 -4.80 -9.90
C ARG A 130 10.62 -5.77 -8.75
N LEU A 131 9.77 -5.70 -7.73
CA LEU A 131 9.82 -6.60 -6.59
C LEU A 131 9.19 -7.95 -6.94
N ARG A 132 9.92 -9.03 -6.67
CA ARG A 132 9.47 -10.40 -6.86
C ARG A 132 9.55 -11.18 -5.56
N TRP A 133 8.88 -12.33 -5.51
CA TRP A 133 8.89 -13.21 -4.33
C TRP A 133 8.55 -12.47 -3.03
N GLY A 134 7.43 -11.70 -3.09
CA GLY A 134 6.98 -10.93 -1.94
C GLY A 134 7.92 -9.80 -1.50
N GLY A 135 8.80 -9.31 -2.40
CA GLY A 135 9.75 -8.24 -2.11
C GLY A 135 11.15 -8.74 -1.70
N SER A 136 11.41 -10.06 -1.81
CA SER A 136 12.72 -10.64 -1.47
C SER A 136 13.75 -10.52 -2.58
N LEU A 137 13.30 -10.35 -3.83
CA LEU A 137 14.14 -10.26 -5.02
C LEU A 137 13.79 -9.03 -5.84
N LEU A 138 14.80 -8.45 -6.47
CA LEU A 138 14.68 -7.47 -7.54
C LEU A 138 14.87 -8.15 -8.88
N GLU A 139 14.04 -7.78 -9.86
CA GLU A 139 14.13 -8.27 -11.23
C GLU A 139 14.16 -7.08 -12.18
N ASP A 140 15.22 -6.96 -12.96
CA ASP A 140 15.26 -6.05 -14.08
C ASP A 140 14.57 -6.71 -15.29
N ALA A 141 13.62 -6.01 -15.88
CA ALA A 141 12.79 -6.54 -16.96
C ALA A 141 12.46 -5.45 -17.99
N THR A 142 12.03 -5.90 -19.17
CA THR A 142 11.57 -5.03 -20.24
C THR A 142 10.19 -5.48 -20.71
N LEU A 143 9.26 -4.53 -20.84
CA LEU A 143 7.90 -4.75 -21.31
C LEU A 143 7.71 -4.13 -22.70
N SER A 144 7.54 -4.97 -23.71
CA SER A 144 7.20 -4.56 -25.07
C SER A 144 5.74 -4.91 -25.34
N ALA A 145 4.87 -3.91 -25.39
CA ALA A 145 3.43 -4.06 -25.64
C ALA A 145 2.85 -2.74 -26.18
N PRO A 146 1.71 -2.76 -26.88
CA PRO A 146 1.04 -1.54 -27.34
C PRO A 146 0.59 -0.64 -26.19
N VAL A 147 0.14 -1.23 -25.09
CA VAL A 147 -0.20 -0.55 -23.84
C VAL A 147 0.59 -1.23 -22.71
N TRP A 148 1.25 -0.46 -21.88
CA TRP A 148 1.98 -0.97 -20.73
C TRP A 148 1.08 -0.96 -19.50
N ILE A 149 0.74 -2.15 -18.99
CA ILE A 149 -0.04 -2.29 -17.76
C ILE A 149 0.93 -2.62 -16.63
N VAL A 150 1.05 -1.69 -15.66
CA VAL A 150 2.03 -1.80 -14.59
C VAL A 150 1.46 -1.39 -13.24
N SER A 151 1.90 -2.01 -12.15
CA SER A 151 1.73 -1.43 -10.83
C SER A 151 3.07 -0.99 -10.25
N VAL A 152 3.06 0.10 -9.48
CA VAL A 152 4.23 0.57 -8.74
C VAL A 152 4.21 0.03 -7.33
N ALA A 153 5.38 -0.34 -6.81
CA ALA A 153 5.47 -0.88 -5.45
C ALA A 153 5.09 0.19 -4.43
N HIS A 154 4.27 -0.20 -3.46
CA HIS A 154 3.79 0.67 -2.39
C HIS A 154 4.94 1.18 -1.50
N HIS A 155 4.85 2.41 -1.00
CA HIS A 155 5.82 3.11 -0.16
C HIS A 155 7.15 3.47 -0.83
N LEU A 156 7.19 3.63 -2.15
CA LEU A 156 8.41 4.01 -2.87
C LEU A 156 8.32 5.35 -3.60
N PHE A 157 7.14 5.82 -3.91
CA PHE A 157 6.94 7.08 -4.62
C PHE A 157 6.30 8.10 -3.68
N GLU A 158 7.07 9.12 -3.29
CA GLU A 158 6.55 10.14 -2.38
C GLU A 158 5.47 10.98 -3.07
N PRO A 159 4.26 11.07 -2.49
CA PRO A 159 3.22 11.95 -2.97
C PRO A 159 3.69 13.41 -2.96
N SER A 160 3.36 14.14 -4.00
CA SER A 160 3.63 15.58 -4.08
C SER A 160 2.52 16.28 -4.83
N GLU A 161 2.23 17.51 -4.46
CA GLU A 161 1.30 18.36 -5.19
C GLU A 161 1.89 18.79 -6.54
N ALA A 162 1.03 18.85 -7.55
CA ALA A 162 1.31 19.37 -8.88
C ALA A 162 0.00 19.86 -9.52
N PRO A 163 -0.58 20.94 -9.00
CA PRO A 163 -1.91 21.40 -9.39
C PRO A 163 -2.06 21.63 -10.90
N THR A 164 -3.15 21.13 -11.46
CA THR A 164 -3.52 21.34 -12.87
C THR A 164 -5.02 21.51 -13.01
N GLU A 165 -5.47 21.98 -14.17
CA GLU A 165 -6.90 21.95 -14.51
C GLU A 165 -7.33 20.51 -14.77
N CYS A 166 -8.44 20.09 -14.18
CA CYS A 166 -9.01 18.77 -14.33
C CYS A 166 -10.43 18.84 -14.90
N SER A 167 -10.64 18.24 -16.05
CA SER A 167 -11.98 18.02 -16.61
C SER A 167 -12.53 16.67 -16.14
N THR A 168 -13.85 16.55 -16.05
CA THR A 168 -14.52 15.29 -15.70
C THR A 168 -15.21 14.67 -16.90
N VAL A 169 -15.16 13.35 -16.98
CA VAL A 169 -15.83 12.55 -18.00
C VAL A 169 -16.60 11.42 -17.31
N ASP A 170 -17.93 11.42 -17.43
CA ASP A 170 -18.73 10.32 -16.92
C ASP A 170 -18.70 9.15 -17.91
N VAL A 171 -18.47 7.97 -17.38
CA VAL A 171 -18.34 6.71 -18.12
C VAL A 171 -19.40 5.75 -17.63
N GLU A 172 -20.47 5.60 -18.41
CA GLU A 172 -21.46 4.54 -18.19
C GLU A 172 -20.84 3.20 -18.60
N ALA A 173 -20.56 2.35 -17.63
CA ALA A 173 -19.92 1.07 -17.89
C ALA A 173 -20.93 0.04 -18.39
N GLU A 174 -20.62 -0.62 -19.48
CA GLU A 174 -21.37 -1.79 -19.95
C GLU A 174 -20.79 -3.05 -19.29
N LEU A 175 -21.51 -3.63 -18.34
CA LEU A 175 -21.04 -4.77 -17.54
C LEU A 175 -21.97 -5.97 -17.67
N ASP A 176 -21.40 -7.12 -18.02
CA ASP A 176 -22.12 -8.39 -17.97
C ASP A 176 -22.42 -8.76 -16.52
N PRO A 177 -23.68 -9.10 -16.14
CA PRO A 177 -24.02 -9.57 -14.80
C PRO A 177 -23.17 -10.75 -14.30
N ALA A 178 -22.61 -11.55 -15.21
CA ALA A 178 -21.69 -12.64 -14.89
C ALA A 178 -20.35 -12.17 -14.24
N LEU A 179 -20.05 -10.86 -14.32
CA LEU A 179 -18.89 -10.27 -13.65
C LEU A 179 -19.10 -10.05 -12.13
N ALA A 180 -20.32 -10.17 -11.63
CA ALA A 180 -20.62 -10.06 -10.20
C ALA A 180 -20.27 -11.35 -9.43
N ARG A 181 -19.06 -11.86 -9.59
CA ARG A 181 -18.58 -13.09 -8.92
C ARG A 181 -18.10 -12.81 -7.50
N SER A 182 -17.20 -11.86 -7.38
CA SER A 182 -16.69 -11.40 -6.08
C SER A 182 -17.53 -10.23 -5.61
N ARG A 183 -18.09 -10.35 -4.40
CA ARG A 183 -18.95 -9.31 -3.81
C ARG A 183 -18.57 -9.09 -2.35
N VAL A 184 -18.66 -7.85 -1.91
CA VAL A 184 -18.59 -7.51 -0.50
C VAL A 184 -19.87 -8.04 0.17
N ILE A 185 -19.73 -9.01 1.07
CA ILE A 185 -20.86 -9.60 1.83
C ILE A 185 -21.02 -8.98 3.20
N ALA A 186 -19.97 -8.39 3.75
CA ALA A 186 -19.98 -7.69 5.04
C ALA A 186 -18.84 -6.69 5.09
N ARG A 187 -19.08 -5.57 5.75
CA ARG A 187 -18.08 -4.56 6.06
C ARG A 187 -17.84 -4.59 7.56
N VAL A 188 -16.59 -4.57 7.97
CA VAL A 188 -16.21 -4.37 9.35
C VAL A 188 -15.73 -2.92 9.47
N GLU A 189 -16.54 -2.09 10.08
CA GLU A 189 -16.14 -0.72 10.40
C GLU A 189 -15.06 -0.78 11.48
N ARG A 190 -13.91 -0.19 11.18
CA ARG A 190 -12.89 0.07 12.21
C ARG A 190 -13.16 1.45 12.78
N GLU A 191 -12.91 1.61 14.08
CA GLU A 191 -12.88 2.95 14.67
C GLU A 191 -11.93 3.84 13.84
N ALA A 192 -12.39 5.05 13.55
CA ALA A 192 -11.58 6.01 12.81
C ALA A 192 -10.27 6.26 13.59
N GLY A 193 -9.14 6.01 12.95
CA GLY A 193 -7.85 6.14 13.61
C GLY A 193 -6.68 5.77 12.70
N VAL A 194 -5.50 5.95 13.24
CA VAL A 194 -4.25 5.58 12.58
C VAL A 194 -4.17 4.06 12.43
N THR A 195 -3.94 3.59 11.22
CA THR A 195 -3.81 2.14 10.91
C THR A 195 -2.35 1.73 10.81
N LEU A 196 -2.07 0.42 10.75
CA LEU A 196 -0.70 -0.07 10.54
C LEU A 196 -0.05 0.47 9.25
N SER A 197 -0.84 0.68 8.20
CA SER A 197 -0.33 1.18 6.92
C SER A 197 -0.03 2.67 6.90
N SER A 198 -0.67 3.47 7.78
CA SER A 198 -0.56 4.93 7.81
C SER A 198 0.11 5.48 9.08
N ALA A 199 0.43 4.61 10.04
CA ALA A 199 1.02 5.03 11.30
C ALA A 199 2.43 5.59 11.13
N PRO A 200 2.73 6.78 11.69
CA PRO A 200 4.09 7.30 11.70
C PRO A 200 5.03 6.51 12.65
N VAL A 201 4.46 5.85 13.65
CA VAL A 201 5.20 4.99 14.58
C VAL A 201 4.47 3.65 14.74
N VAL A 202 5.22 2.56 14.61
CA VAL A 202 4.72 1.21 14.87
C VAL A 202 5.57 0.53 15.94
N VAL A 203 4.93 0.02 16.99
CA VAL A 203 5.57 -0.79 18.02
C VAL A 203 5.17 -2.25 17.81
N GLY A 204 6.07 -3.04 17.23
CA GLY A 204 5.83 -4.43 16.85
C GLY A 204 6.28 -5.42 17.90
N GLY A 205 5.39 -6.36 18.28
CA GLY A 205 5.67 -7.46 19.19
C GLY A 205 5.90 -8.80 18.49
N GLY A 206 6.92 -9.55 18.91
CA GLY A 206 7.16 -10.93 18.49
C GLY A 206 6.84 -11.95 19.57
N ARG A 207 7.27 -13.21 19.36
CA ARG A 207 7.14 -14.26 20.38
C ARG A 207 7.87 -13.94 21.69
N GLY A 208 8.89 -13.09 21.65
CA GLY A 208 9.61 -12.64 22.84
C GLY A 208 8.75 -11.87 23.83
N VAL A 209 7.55 -11.39 23.43
CA VAL A 209 6.56 -10.76 24.33
C VAL A 209 5.97 -11.77 25.32
N GLY A 210 5.94 -13.07 24.99
CA GLY A 210 5.62 -14.16 25.90
C GLY A 210 4.14 -14.52 26.04
N SER A 211 3.23 -13.53 26.03
CA SER A 211 1.78 -13.75 26.18
C SER A 211 0.97 -12.59 25.59
N PRO A 212 -0.38 -12.72 25.46
CA PRO A 212 -1.26 -11.63 25.08
C PRO A 212 -1.13 -10.41 26.01
N GLU A 213 -1.04 -10.64 27.32
CA GLU A 213 -0.94 -9.58 28.34
C GLU A 213 0.38 -8.83 28.25
N GLY A 214 1.44 -9.48 27.77
CA GLY A 214 2.76 -8.89 27.52
C GLY A 214 2.76 -7.77 26.49
N PHE A 215 1.67 -7.64 25.70
CA PHE A 215 1.49 -6.53 24.75
C PHE A 215 1.05 -5.21 25.42
N ALA A 216 0.58 -5.21 26.67
CA ALA A 216 0.14 -3.98 27.33
C ALA A 216 1.26 -2.91 27.40
N PRO A 217 2.51 -3.20 27.80
CA PRO A 217 3.57 -2.19 27.77
C PRO A 217 3.89 -1.68 26.35
N LEU A 218 3.75 -2.51 25.31
CA LEU A 218 3.94 -2.09 23.92
C LEU A 218 2.83 -1.12 23.49
N ALA A 219 1.58 -1.39 23.92
CA ALA A 219 0.45 -0.52 23.65
C ALA A 219 0.61 0.84 24.35
N ASP A 220 1.08 0.85 25.60
CA ASP A 220 1.40 2.07 26.36
C ASP A 220 2.46 2.91 25.64
N LEU A 221 3.54 2.26 25.17
CA LEU A 221 4.58 2.96 24.42
C LEU A 221 4.06 3.51 23.09
N ALA A 222 3.28 2.71 22.35
CA ALA A 222 2.68 3.14 21.09
C ALA A 222 1.77 4.37 21.30
N ALA A 223 0.94 4.36 22.33
CA ALA A 223 0.07 5.49 22.67
C ALA A 223 0.88 6.76 23.01
N GLU A 224 1.96 6.63 23.79
CA GLU A 224 2.85 7.77 24.09
C GLU A 224 3.51 8.35 22.84
N LEU A 225 3.78 7.53 21.83
CA LEU A 225 4.40 7.97 20.58
C LEU A 225 3.40 8.38 19.49
N GLY A 226 2.08 8.32 19.77
CA GLY A 226 1.05 8.57 18.75
C GLY A 226 1.04 7.53 17.64
N GLY A 227 1.48 6.32 17.96
CA GLY A 227 1.59 5.21 17.03
C GLY A 227 0.61 4.08 17.31
N VAL A 228 0.82 2.95 16.63
CA VAL A 228 0.00 1.74 16.75
C VAL A 228 0.83 0.51 17.09
N VAL A 229 0.16 -0.53 17.59
CA VAL A 229 0.79 -1.82 17.86
C VAL A 229 0.66 -2.72 16.65
N GLY A 230 1.80 -3.25 16.18
CA GLY A 230 1.86 -4.34 15.23
C GLY A 230 2.35 -5.64 15.87
N CYS A 231 2.31 -6.75 15.13
CA CYS A 231 2.85 -8.01 15.61
C CYS A 231 3.40 -8.89 14.49
N SER A 232 4.21 -9.88 14.87
CA SER A 232 4.69 -10.88 13.92
C SER A 232 3.64 -11.99 13.67
N ARG A 233 3.74 -12.69 12.54
CA ARG A 233 2.90 -13.85 12.22
C ARG A 233 2.90 -14.92 13.32
N ALA A 234 4.01 -15.11 14.02
CA ALA A 234 4.06 -16.08 15.11
C ALA A 234 3.11 -15.72 16.27
N VAL A 235 2.85 -14.44 16.48
CA VAL A 235 1.90 -13.93 17.48
C VAL A 235 0.46 -14.18 17.06
N THR A 236 0.12 -13.91 15.80
CA THR A 236 -1.24 -14.16 15.28
C THR A 236 -1.55 -15.65 15.20
N ASN A 237 -0.57 -16.48 14.83
CA ASN A 237 -0.71 -17.94 14.87
C ASN A 237 -0.96 -18.49 16.28
N ASN A 238 -0.43 -17.83 17.32
CA ASN A 238 -0.70 -18.18 18.71
C ASN A 238 -2.03 -17.61 19.23
N GLY A 239 -2.76 -16.84 18.41
CA GLY A 239 -4.03 -16.20 18.80
C GLY A 239 -3.85 -15.04 19.80
N TRP A 240 -2.64 -14.52 19.99
CA TRP A 240 -2.38 -13.43 20.95
C TRP A 240 -2.88 -12.08 20.44
N ARG A 241 -2.91 -11.86 19.12
CA ARG A 241 -3.45 -10.66 18.47
C ARG A 241 -4.14 -11.02 17.17
N SER A 242 -4.98 -10.10 16.67
CA SER A 242 -5.67 -10.24 15.40
C SER A 242 -4.70 -10.29 14.21
N HIS A 243 -5.08 -10.97 13.13
CA HIS A 243 -4.38 -10.91 11.85
C HIS A 243 -4.31 -9.49 11.26
N THR A 244 -5.22 -8.62 11.64
CA THR A 244 -5.21 -7.19 11.23
C THR A 244 -4.01 -6.44 11.75
N ASP A 245 -3.38 -6.92 12.83
CA ASP A 245 -2.20 -6.32 13.46
C ASP A 245 -0.89 -6.94 12.93
N GLN A 246 -1.00 -7.89 12.00
CA GLN A 246 0.17 -8.60 11.50
C GLN A 246 0.97 -7.74 10.54
N VAL A 247 2.26 -7.57 10.84
CA VAL A 247 3.28 -6.99 9.95
C VAL A 247 3.99 -8.12 9.20
N GLY A 248 4.15 -7.97 7.90
CA GLY A 248 4.90 -8.94 7.10
C GLY A 248 4.36 -9.12 5.70
N GLN A 249 4.96 -10.05 4.95
CA GLN A 249 4.58 -10.41 3.59
C GLN A 249 3.11 -10.83 3.46
N THR A 250 2.58 -11.52 4.46
CA THR A 250 1.19 -12.03 4.51
C THR A 250 0.31 -11.23 5.49
N GLY A 251 0.76 -10.07 5.90
CA GLY A 251 0.06 -9.08 6.70
C GLY A 251 0.20 -7.71 6.07
N THR A 252 0.13 -6.67 6.88
CA THR A 252 0.33 -5.29 6.42
C THR A 252 1.81 -5.02 6.18
N ARG A 253 2.16 -4.45 5.02
CA ARG A 253 3.46 -3.81 4.79
C ARG A 253 3.40 -2.41 5.36
N ILE A 254 4.42 -2.05 6.14
CA ILE A 254 4.48 -0.78 6.85
C ILE A 254 5.70 0.03 6.40
N ALA A 255 5.54 1.35 6.42
CA ALA A 255 6.62 2.31 6.14
C ALA A 255 6.61 3.48 7.15
N PRO A 256 6.56 3.23 8.47
CA PRO A 256 6.54 4.29 9.47
C PRO A 256 7.87 5.06 9.50
N ASP A 257 7.83 6.26 10.08
CA ASP A 257 9.06 6.98 10.42
C ASP A 257 9.93 6.19 11.42
N VAL A 258 9.26 5.48 12.36
CA VAL A 258 9.93 4.64 13.35
C VAL A 258 9.20 3.32 13.54
N TYR A 259 9.91 2.21 13.34
CA TYR A 259 9.47 0.87 13.69
C TYR A 259 10.30 0.35 14.89
N ILE A 260 9.62 0.06 16.01
CA ILE A 260 10.25 -0.53 17.21
C ILE A 260 9.89 -2.02 17.24
N ALA A 261 10.84 -2.89 16.93
CA ALA A 261 10.66 -4.33 16.84
C ALA A 261 11.07 -5.03 18.14
N CYS A 262 10.08 -5.47 18.94
CA CYS A 262 10.26 -6.01 20.28
C CYS A 262 10.15 -7.54 20.29
N GLY A 263 11.25 -8.24 20.58
CA GLY A 263 11.27 -9.70 20.66
C GLY A 263 10.92 -10.41 19.35
N ILE A 264 11.24 -9.78 18.21
CA ILE A 264 11.01 -10.29 16.85
C ILE A 264 12.31 -10.85 16.29
N SER A 265 12.28 -12.10 15.79
CA SER A 265 13.45 -12.75 15.20
C SER A 265 13.87 -12.16 13.85
N GLY A 266 12.94 -11.53 13.11
CA GLY A 266 13.24 -10.96 11.80
C GLY A 266 13.36 -11.97 10.68
N ALA A 267 12.51 -13.01 10.67
CA ALA A 267 12.36 -13.90 9.52
C ALA A 267 12.08 -13.07 8.26
N ILE A 268 12.53 -13.57 7.09
CA ILE A 268 12.48 -12.80 5.84
C ILE A 268 11.08 -12.29 5.53
N GLN A 269 10.04 -13.07 5.84
CA GLN A 269 8.66 -12.68 5.59
C GLN A 269 8.18 -11.49 6.46
N HIS A 270 8.72 -11.38 7.68
CA HIS A 270 8.45 -10.22 8.54
C HIS A 270 9.27 -9.00 8.08
N TRP A 271 10.56 -9.23 7.81
CA TRP A 271 11.47 -8.18 7.35
C TRP A 271 10.94 -7.46 6.11
N VAL A 272 10.49 -8.21 5.11
CA VAL A 272 9.92 -7.66 3.86
C VAL A 272 8.72 -6.74 4.11
N GLY A 273 7.95 -7.02 5.17
CA GLY A 273 6.82 -6.16 5.54
C GLY A 273 7.21 -4.89 6.30
N ALA A 274 8.44 -4.81 6.83
CA ALA A 274 8.88 -3.70 7.68
C ALA A 274 10.10 -2.92 7.12
N MET A 275 10.75 -3.44 6.10
CA MET A 275 12.02 -2.91 5.58
C MET A 275 11.91 -1.50 4.97
N ALA A 276 10.70 -1.07 4.60
CA ALA A 276 10.43 0.28 4.10
C ALA A 276 10.34 1.33 5.23
N SER A 277 10.40 0.93 6.50
CA SER A 277 10.44 1.86 7.64
C SER A 277 11.68 2.74 7.56
N LYS A 278 11.54 4.05 7.80
CA LYS A 278 12.68 4.99 7.75
C LYS A 278 13.72 4.68 8.82
N ASN A 279 13.27 4.32 10.02
CA ASN A 279 14.13 3.93 11.13
C ASN A 279 13.62 2.65 11.78
N ILE A 280 14.49 1.66 11.97
CA ILE A 280 14.15 0.42 12.67
C ILE A 280 15.01 0.33 13.94
N ILE A 281 14.33 0.18 15.08
CA ILE A 281 14.95 -0.06 16.38
C ILE A 281 14.56 -1.47 16.82
N ALA A 282 15.54 -2.37 16.94
CA ALA A 282 15.30 -3.73 17.39
C ALA A 282 15.59 -3.86 18.91
N ILE A 283 14.67 -4.43 19.67
CA ILE A 283 14.85 -4.78 21.07
C ILE A 283 14.76 -6.29 21.20
N ASN A 284 15.88 -6.95 21.54
CA ASN A 284 15.94 -8.41 21.60
C ASN A 284 17.01 -8.85 22.59
N THR A 285 16.84 -10.02 23.19
CA THR A 285 17.89 -10.67 24.00
C THR A 285 18.91 -11.41 23.16
N ASP A 286 18.57 -11.76 21.91
CA ASP A 286 19.46 -12.45 20.97
C ASP A 286 20.15 -11.44 20.02
N PRO A 287 21.47 -11.21 20.19
CA PRO A 287 22.22 -10.29 19.34
C PRO A 287 22.39 -10.78 17.90
N GLN A 288 22.12 -12.08 17.63
CA GLN A 288 22.22 -12.69 16.31
C GLN A 288 20.87 -12.75 15.57
N ALA A 289 19.78 -12.28 16.20
CA ALA A 289 18.49 -12.22 15.53
C ALA A 289 18.57 -11.37 14.25
N ASN A 290 18.01 -11.86 13.14
CA ASN A 290 18.03 -11.14 11.87
C ASN A 290 17.45 -9.72 11.98
N MET A 291 16.47 -9.50 12.86
CA MET A 291 15.92 -8.17 13.11
C MET A 291 16.98 -7.23 13.69
N VAL A 292 17.81 -7.73 14.63
CA VAL A 292 18.92 -6.98 15.27
C VAL A 292 20.00 -6.65 14.24
N THR A 293 20.41 -7.65 13.45
CA THR A 293 21.51 -7.48 12.48
C THR A 293 21.18 -6.56 11.32
N LYS A 294 19.87 -6.39 11.01
CA LYS A 294 19.39 -5.55 9.90
C LYS A 294 18.87 -4.19 10.32
N ALA A 295 18.55 -4.00 11.61
CA ALA A 295 18.04 -2.74 12.12
C ALA A 295 19.13 -1.66 12.13
N GLY A 296 18.74 -0.39 11.95
CA GLY A 296 19.64 0.74 12.11
C GLY A 296 20.11 0.95 13.54
N HIS A 297 19.28 0.55 14.53
CA HIS A 297 19.59 0.61 15.96
C HIS A 297 19.14 -0.67 16.65
N ALA A 298 19.91 -1.12 17.65
CA ALA A 298 19.57 -2.30 18.44
C ALA A 298 19.82 -2.10 19.93
N VAL A 299 18.90 -2.60 20.74
CA VAL A 299 19.04 -2.71 22.19
C VAL A 299 19.05 -4.19 22.55
N ILE A 300 20.19 -4.69 23.03
CA ILE A 300 20.29 -6.07 23.48
C ILE A 300 19.88 -6.12 24.95
N GLY A 301 18.67 -6.63 25.19
CA GLY A 301 18.11 -6.64 26.53
C GLY A 301 16.69 -7.25 26.57
N ASP A 302 16.22 -7.41 27.81
CA ASP A 302 14.88 -7.90 28.07
C ASP A 302 13.85 -6.79 27.79
N LEU A 303 12.99 -7.01 26.79
CA LEU A 303 11.96 -6.05 26.39
C LEU A 303 11.02 -5.68 27.55
N HIS A 304 10.75 -6.60 28.49
CA HIS A 304 9.91 -6.35 29.65
C HIS A 304 10.49 -5.34 30.64
N LYS A 305 11.79 -5.08 30.55
CA LYS A 305 12.49 -4.02 31.31
C LYS A 305 12.72 -2.77 30.47
N VAL A 306 13.08 -2.97 29.21
CA VAL A 306 13.46 -1.88 28.30
C VAL A 306 12.25 -1.03 27.93
N ILE A 307 11.11 -1.65 27.55
CA ILE A 307 9.92 -0.92 27.09
C ILE A 307 9.34 -0.01 28.18
N PRO A 308 9.09 -0.48 29.42
CA PRO A 308 8.60 0.39 30.48
C PRO A 308 9.56 1.55 30.77
N ALA A 309 10.88 1.30 30.77
CA ALA A 309 11.88 2.34 31.01
C ALA A 309 11.88 3.43 29.93
N ILE A 310 11.70 3.05 28.65
CA ILE A 310 11.54 4.00 27.53
C ILE A 310 10.30 4.84 27.74
N THR A 311 9.17 4.20 28.05
CA THR A 311 7.88 4.88 28.26
C THR A 311 7.96 5.89 29.40
N GLU A 312 8.57 5.51 30.53
CA GLU A 312 8.77 6.39 31.68
C GLU A 312 9.67 7.59 31.34
N GLU A 313 10.76 7.37 30.62
CA GLU A 313 11.69 8.44 30.21
C GLU A 313 11.01 9.40 29.21
N ILE A 314 10.19 8.92 28.30
CA ILE A 314 9.40 9.79 27.40
C ILE A 314 8.45 10.67 28.22
N ARG A 315 7.71 10.09 29.15
CA ARG A 315 6.80 10.83 30.03
C ARG A 315 7.53 11.89 30.85
N ARG A 316 8.68 11.54 31.39
CA ARG A 316 9.53 12.45 32.15
C ARG A 316 9.98 13.66 31.31
N ARG A 317 10.42 13.42 30.07
CA ARG A 317 10.89 14.50 29.18
C ARG A 317 9.75 15.40 28.70
N ARG A 318 8.53 14.86 28.57
CA ARG A 318 7.37 15.66 28.19
C ARG A 318 6.82 16.51 29.33
N ALA A 319 7.10 16.13 30.57
CA ALA A 319 6.68 16.87 31.77
C ALA A 319 7.69 17.96 32.20
N SER A 320 8.89 17.97 31.61
CA SER A 320 9.95 18.96 31.85
C SER A 320 9.93 20.05 30.77
#